data_3623de58ee4bae451ac09fa1a920e127
#
_entry.id   3623de58ee4bae451ac09fa1a920e127
#
_cell.length_a   1.000
_cell.length_b   1.000
_cell.length_c   1.000
_cell.angle_alpha   90.00
_cell.angle_beta   90.00
_cell.angle_gamma   90.00
#
_symmetry.space_group_name_H-M   'P 1'
#
loop_
_entity.id
_entity.type
_entity.pdbx_description
1 polymer ?
#
loop_
_entity_poly.entity_id
_entity_poly.type
_entity_poly.pdbx_seq_one_letter_code
_entity_poly.pdbx_strand_id
1 'polypeptide(L)' 'MTEASRQPKDKNYNLISVLYQSSDNAESLKTFVQDAEAEGDQELVEFFDGILENNLEAAQRAKEMLVPRLQSEQE' A
#
# COMPACT_ATOMS: atom_id res chain seq x y z
N MET A 1 -3.75 20.24 16.08
CA MET A 1 -3.41 20.43 15.59
C MET A 1 -2.52 21.01 14.97
N THR A 2 -2.16 21.32 15.18
CA THR A 2 -1.12 22.09 14.60
C THR A 2 0.06 21.31 14.14
N GLU A 3 0.23 20.13 14.65
CA GLU A 3 1.31 19.31 14.19
C GLU A 3 1.20 19.00 12.73
N ALA A 4 0.00 18.64 12.30
CA ALA A 4 -0.21 18.33 10.90
C ALA A 4 0.08 19.55 10.03
N SER A 5 -0.30 20.72 10.51
CA SER A 5 -0.11 21.93 9.72
C SER A 5 1.34 22.36 9.67
N ARG A 6 2.17 21.84 10.58
CA ARG A 6 3.56 22.19 10.58
C ARG A 6 4.43 21.29 9.73
N GLN A 7 3.92 20.14 9.34
CA GLN A 7 4.69 19.24 8.51
C GLN A 7 4.85 19.84 7.14
N PRO A 8 6.05 19.78 6.58
CA PRO A 8 6.24 20.26 5.23
C PRO A 8 5.47 19.39 4.27
N LYS A 9 5.05 20.00 3.19
CA LYS A 9 4.41 19.26 2.13
C LYS A 9 5.49 18.50 1.39
N ASP A 10 5.47 17.20 1.56
CA ASP A 10 6.50 16.36 1.00
C ASP A 10 5.85 15.23 0.23
N LYS A 11 5.84 15.38 -1.08
CA LYS A 11 5.21 14.39 -1.95
C LYS A 11 5.92 13.04 -1.86
N ASN A 12 7.21 13.06 -1.65
CA ASN A 12 7.96 11.82 -1.54
C ASN A 12 7.63 11.10 -0.24
N TYR A 13 7.43 11.86 0.83
CA TYR A 13 6.99 11.26 2.07
C TYR A 13 5.60 10.64 1.89
N ASN A 14 4.72 11.31 1.14
CA ASN A 14 3.40 10.78 0.87
C ASN A 14 3.50 9.47 0.08
N LEU A 15 4.42 9.40 -0.89
CA LEU A 15 4.62 8.16 -1.63
C LEU A 15 5.12 7.04 -0.74
N ILE A 16 6.03 7.38 0.18
CA ILE A 16 6.51 6.39 1.14
C ILE A 16 5.37 5.86 1.99
N SER A 17 4.48 6.76 2.40
CA SER A 17 3.34 6.37 3.21
C SER A 17 2.42 5.42 2.46
N VAL A 18 2.15 5.72 1.18
CA VAL A 18 1.32 4.84 0.36
C VAL A 18 1.99 3.49 0.20
N LEU A 19 3.29 3.49 -0.08
CA LEU A 19 4.03 2.24 -0.23
C LEU A 19 3.93 1.40 1.04
N TYR A 20 4.15 2.02 2.18
CA TYR A 20 4.08 1.29 3.44
C TYR A 20 2.67 0.75 3.70
N GLN A 21 1.67 1.61 3.56
CA GLN A 21 0.29 1.22 3.88
C GLN A 21 -0.22 0.15 2.92
N SER A 22 0.10 0.28 1.64
CA SER A 22 -0.33 -0.70 0.66
C SER A 22 0.34 -2.05 0.91
N SER A 23 1.62 -2.03 1.26
CA SER A 23 2.35 -3.26 1.54
C SER A 23 1.84 -3.92 2.81
N ASP A 24 1.61 -3.12 3.85
CA ASP A 24 1.10 -3.64 5.11
C ASP A 24 -0.30 -4.22 4.95
N ASN A 25 -1.13 -3.53 4.21
CA ASN A 25 -2.49 -3.98 3.96
C ASN A 25 -2.49 -5.27 3.14
N ALA A 26 -1.56 -5.39 2.20
CA ALA A 26 -1.44 -6.61 1.41
C ALA A 26 -1.14 -7.82 2.30
N GLU A 27 -0.29 -7.64 3.31
CA GLU A 27 0.01 -8.74 4.22
C GLU A 27 -1.23 -9.19 4.99
N SER A 28 -2.02 -8.22 5.47
CA SER A 28 -3.25 -8.56 6.17
C SER A 28 -4.23 -9.28 5.24
N LEU A 29 -4.30 -8.84 3.99
CA LEU A 29 -5.24 -9.43 3.04
C LEU A 29 -4.88 -10.88 2.71
N LYS A 30 -3.59 -11.22 2.73
CA LYS A 30 -3.21 -12.61 2.51
C LYS A 30 -3.83 -13.51 3.58
N THR A 31 -3.82 -13.05 4.81
CA THR A 31 -4.45 -13.80 5.89
C THR A 31 -5.95 -13.89 5.71
N PHE A 32 -6.58 -12.77 5.29
CA PHE A 32 -8.02 -12.76 5.06
C PHE A 32 -8.41 -13.78 3.99
N VAL A 33 -7.62 -13.85 2.92
CA VAL A 33 -7.87 -14.82 1.86
C VAL A 33 -7.77 -16.24 2.41
N GLN A 34 -6.72 -16.50 3.19
CA GLN A 34 -6.54 -17.83 3.76
C GLN A 34 -7.70 -18.22 4.67
N ASP A 35 -8.18 -17.28 5.48
CA ASP A 35 -9.30 -17.55 6.36
C ASP A 35 -10.56 -17.87 5.58
N ALA A 36 -10.81 -17.11 4.51
CA ALA A 36 -11.98 -17.34 3.68
C ALA A 36 -11.88 -18.69 2.97
N GLU A 37 -10.68 -19.06 2.52
CA GLU A 37 -10.47 -20.35 1.88
C GLU A 37 -10.75 -21.49 2.86
N ALA A 38 -10.30 -21.33 4.10
CA ALA A 38 -10.49 -22.36 5.11
C ALA A 38 -11.97 -22.59 5.38
N GLU A 39 -12.80 -21.57 5.23
CA GLU A 39 -14.22 -21.70 5.43
C GLU A 39 -14.99 -22.04 4.16
N GLY A 40 -14.30 -22.13 3.05
CA GLY A 40 -14.96 -22.44 1.79
C GLY A 40 -15.79 -21.32 1.22
N ASP A 41 -15.52 -20.08 1.64
CA ASP A 41 -16.30 -18.94 1.21
C ASP A 41 -15.67 -18.32 -0.03
N GLN A 42 -16.03 -18.86 -1.18
CA GLN A 42 -15.39 -18.45 -2.44
C GLN A 42 -15.67 -16.99 -2.78
N GLU A 43 -16.83 -16.49 -2.44
CA GLU A 43 -17.17 -15.10 -2.71
C GLU A 43 -16.20 -14.16 -1.98
N LEU A 44 -15.93 -14.45 -0.72
CA LEU A 44 -14.98 -13.64 0.04
C LEU A 44 -13.56 -13.81 -0.43
N VAL A 45 -13.19 -15.04 -0.83
CA VAL A 45 -11.86 -15.26 -1.40
C VAL A 45 -11.62 -14.31 -2.57
N GLU A 46 -12.57 -14.27 -3.49
CA GLU A 46 -12.41 -13.45 -4.68
C GLU A 46 -12.40 -11.97 -4.35
N PHE A 47 -13.22 -11.55 -3.40
CA PHE A 47 -13.27 -10.16 -3.00
C PHE A 47 -11.96 -9.71 -2.37
N PHE A 48 -11.46 -10.48 -1.40
CA PHE A 48 -10.21 -10.13 -0.73
C PHE A 48 -9.04 -10.21 -1.68
N ASP A 49 -9.05 -11.19 -2.58
CA ASP A 49 -7.96 -11.36 -3.52
C ASP A 49 -7.86 -10.18 -4.48
N GLY A 50 -9.00 -9.65 -4.90
CA GLY A 50 -9.02 -8.47 -5.75
C GLY A 50 -8.43 -7.24 -5.05
N ILE A 51 -8.76 -7.06 -3.77
CA ILE A 51 -8.21 -5.96 -3.02
C ILE A 51 -6.71 -6.15 -2.81
N LEU A 52 -6.31 -7.39 -2.55
CA LEU A 52 -4.89 -7.71 -2.40
C LEU A 52 -4.11 -7.31 -3.65
N GLU A 53 -4.62 -7.69 -4.81
CA GLU A 53 -3.95 -7.35 -6.06
C GLU A 53 -3.84 -5.85 -6.25
N ASN A 54 -4.91 -5.12 -5.92
CA ASN A 54 -4.88 -3.66 -6.03
C ASN A 54 -3.83 -3.05 -5.12
N ASN A 55 -3.70 -3.58 -3.91
CA ASN A 55 -2.71 -3.06 -2.98
C ASN A 55 -1.28 -3.37 -3.43
N LEU A 56 -1.06 -4.56 -3.97
CA LEU A 56 0.26 -4.92 -4.48
C LEU A 56 0.64 -4.04 -5.65
N GLU A 57 -0.31 -3.77 -6.52
CA GLU A 57 -0.06 -2.91 -7.68
C GLU A 57 0.23 -1.48 -7.24
N ALA A 58 -0.52 -0.98 -6.26
CA ALA A 58 -0.28 0.36 -5.74
C ALA A 58 1.10 0.46 -5.12
N ALA A 59 1.50 -0.55 -4.37
CA ALA A 59 2.84 -0.54 -3.76
C ALA A 59 3.92 -0.54 -4.82
N GLN A 60 3.74 -1.34 -5.87
CA GLN A 60 4.73 -1.42 -6.93
C GLN A 60 4.84 -0.09 -7.66
N ARG A 61 3.72 0.53 -7.98
CA ARG A 61 3.74 1.82 -8.65
C ARG A 61 4.36 2.91 -7.79
N ALA A 62 4.05 2.90 -6.50
CA ALA A 62 4.63 3.89 -5.60
C ALA A 62 6.14 3.74 -5.55
N LYS A 63 6.62 2.51 -5.53
CA LYS A 63 8.05 2.26 -5.51
C LYS A 63 8.71 2.77 -6.79
N GLU A 64 8.09 2.49 -7.93
CA GLU A 64 8.64 2.91 -9.21
C GLU A 64 8.72 4.42 -9.32
N MET A 65 7.74 5.12 -8.78
CA MET A 65 7.74 6.58 -8.83
C MET A 65 8.69 7.19 -7.81
N LEU A 66 8.89 6.51 -6.70
CA LEU A 66 9.68 7.05 -5.60
C LEU A 66 11.17 7.10 -5.91
N VAL A 67 11.70 6.06 -6.55
CA VAL A 67 13.14 5.95 -6.74
C VAL A 67 13.72 7.15 -7.49
N PRO A 68 13.21 7.52 -8.67
CA PRO A 68 13.80 8.69 -9.36
C PRO A 68 13.56 10.00 -8.62
N ARG A 69 12.46 10.09 -7.87
CA ARG A 69 12.19 11.32 -7.13
C ARG A 69 13.14 11.50 -5.98
N LEU A 70 13.51 10.41 -5.30
CA LEU A 70 14.50 10.50 -4.22
C LEU A 70 15.86 10.84 -4.78
N GLN A 71 16.22 10.30 -5.94
CA GLN A 71 17.48 10.62 -6.56
C GLN A 71 17.55 12.10 -6.91
N SER A 72 16.44 12.65 -7.38
CA SER A 72 16.37 14.05 -7.75
C SER A 72 16.56 14.95 -6.53
N GLU A 73 16.06 14.53 -5.38
CA GLU A 73 16.20 15.32 -4.16
C GLU A 73 17.65 15.49 -3.74
N GLN A 74 18.48 14.53 -4.08
CA GLN A 74 19.88 14.59 -3.65
C GLN A 74 20.71 15.54 -4.51
N GLU A 75 20.19 15.98 -5.62
CA GLU A 75 20.89 16.91 -6.49
C GLU A 75 20.60 18.34 -6.11
#